data_795b5bdc7802a683d0f5c964a2252956
#
_entry.id   795b5bdc7802a683d0f5c964a2252956
#
_cell.length_a   1.000
_cell.length_b   1.000
_cell.length_c   1.000
_cell.angle_alpha   90.00
_cell.angle_beta   90.00
_cell.angle_gamma   90.00
#
_symmetry.space_group_name_H-M   'P 1'
#
loop_
_entity.id
_entity.type
_entity.pdbx_description
1 polymer ?
#
loop_
_entity_poly.entity_id
_entity_poly.type
_entity_poly.pdbx_seq_one_letter_code
_entity_poly.pdbx_strand_id
1 'polypeptide(L)'
;MEDAQFYNNRLRMVEISRILPLITETNHQAEVRKNRIVTASLVIVSILSLGFLAMAFFAFKMNKRLVKSRREIKSQNTLLDELNQKLLNTNKRRETYMHLFLDISAVYIKKLDDYRKLVSRKIKAKQTADLLTAISSYKLAEEEAANFYIRFDKAFIDLYPNFVEEFNQLLLPEKQIVLPAPNSLTKELRIYALMRLGITDGQELATLLFYSTQTIYNYKTAIRKRAKDLTTFDAAINRLCNVIG
;
A
#
# COMPACT_ATOMS: atom_id res chain seq x y z
N MET A 1 -20.86 -22.36 117.06
CA MET A 1 -20.32 -21.61 115.83
C MET A 1 -20.13 -22.50 114.60
N GLU A 2 -19.86 -23.78 114.75
CA GLU A 2 -19.64 -24.71 113.60
C GLU A 2 -20.91 -24.96 112.73
N ASP A 3 -22.07 -25.06 113.34
CA ASP A 3 -23.33 -25.30 112.62
C ASP A 3 -23.72 -24.15 111.69
N ALA A 4 -23.44 -22.92 112.06
CA ALA A 4 -23.75 -21.75 111.17
C ALA A 4 -22.84 -21.66 109.95
N GLN A 5 -21.59 -22.09 110.04
CA GLN A 5 -20.67 -22.18 108.90
C GLN A 5 -21.05 -23.34 107.99
N PHE A 6 -21.50 -24.45 108.53
CA PHE A 6 -21.94 -25.62 107.76
C PHE A 6 -23.24 -25.31 106.98
N TYR A 7 -24.18 -24.64 107.53
CA TYR A 7 -25.42 -24.20 106.89
C TYR A 7 -25.13 -23.14 105.81
N ASN A 8 -24.24 -22.20 106.04
CA ASN A 8 -23.85 -21.16 105.04
C ASN A 8 -23.09 -21.78 103.84
N ASN A 9 -22.26 -22.79 104.09
CA ASN A 9 -21.58 -23.50 102.99
C ASN A 9 -22.57 -24.38 102.20
N ARG A 10 -23.60 -24.97 102.83
CA ARG A 10 -24.61 -25.74 102.09
C ARG A 10 -25.51 -24.86 101.23
N LEU A 11 -25.91 -23.70 101.75
CA LEU A 11 -26.68 -22.69 100.96
C LEU A 11 -25.90 -22.18 99.76
N ARG A 12 -24.64 -21.88 99.95
CA ARG A 12 -23.75 -21.48 98.86
C ARG A 12 -23.55 -22.55 97.77
N MET A 13 -23.44 -23.84 98.24
CA MET A 13 -23.34 -24.94 97.26
C MET A 13 -24.64 -25.13 96.48
N VAL A 14 -25.79 -24.96 97.06
CA VAL A 14 -27.11 -25.05 96.39
C VAL A 14 -27.27 -23.84 95.40
N GLU A 15 -26.87 -22.66 95.78
CA GLU A 15 -26.89 -21.50 94.86
C GLU A 15 -25.92 -21.65 93.71
N ILE A 16 -24.71 -22.11 93.98
CA ILE A 16 -23.72 -22.38 92.91
C ILE A 16 -24.23 -23.48 92.00
N SER A 17 -24.79 -24.57 92.54
CA SER A 17 -25.31 -25.65 91.70
C SER A 17 -26.50 -25.23 90.79
N ARG A 18 -27.23 -24.17 91.14
CA ARG A 18 -28.35 -23.64 90.42
C ARG A 18 -27.93 -22.58 89.36
N ILE A 19 -26.92 -21.78 89.70
CA ILE A 19 -26.46 -20.69 88.88
C ILE A 19 -25.40 -21.14 87.82
N LEU A 20 -24.57 -22.13 88.22
CA LEU A 20 -23.50 -22.65 87.33
C LEU A 20 -24.02 -23.17 85.97
N PRO A 21 -25.08 -24.00 85.88
CA PRO A 21 -25.63 -24.46 84.61
C PRO A 21 -26.21 -23.33 83.77
N LEU A 22 -26.81 -22.29 84.42
CA LEU A 22 -27.34 -21.13 83.68
C LEU A 22 -26.25 -20.31 83.09
N ILE A 23 -25.12 -20.08 83.77
CA ILE A 23 -23.97 -19.37 83.27
C ILE A 23 -23.29 -20.16 82.13
N THR A 24 -23.15 -21.49 82.30
CA THR A 24 -22.54 -22.34 81.26
C THR A 24 -23.40 -22.39 80.01
N GLU A 25 -24.73 -22.45 80.18
CA GLU A 25 -25.64 -22.44 79.03
C GLU A 25 -25.65 -21.09 78.27
N THR A 26 -25.69 -19.96 79.00
CA THR A 26 -25.60 -18.64 78.40
C THR A 26 -24.26 -18.40 77.69
N ASN A 27 -23.16 -18.87 78.28
CA ASN A 27 -21.85 -18.80 77.63
C ASN A 27 -21.78 -19.69 76.38
N HIS A 28 -22.31 -20.90 76.45
CA HIS A 28 -22.37 -21.80 75.30
C HIS A 28 -23.23 -21.24 74.18
N GLN A 29 -24.37 -20.65 74.45
CA GLN A 29 -25.21 -19.96 73.45
C GLN A 29 -24.53 -18.74 72.86
N ALA A 30 -23.79 -17.97 73.68
CA ALA A 30 -23.01 -16.84 73.22
C ALA A 30 -21.86 -17.29 72.25
N GLU A 31 -21.15 -18.38 72.57
CA GLU A 31 -20.13 -18.95 71.66
C GLU A 31 -20.72 -19.51 70.41
N VAL A 32 -21.83 -20.22 70.43
CA VAL A 32 -22.52 -20.72 69.24
C VAL A 32 -23.00 -19.57 68.37
N ARG A 33 -23.53 -18.49 68.90
CA ARG A 33 -23.92 -17.28 68.15
C ARG A 33 -22.71 -16.59 67.53
N LYS A 34 -21.61 -16.44 68.30
CA LYS A 34 -20.36 -15.86 67.79
C LYS A 34 -19.79 -16.67 66.61
N ASN A 35 -19.75 -18.00 66.76
CA ASN A 35 -19.26 -18.90 65.73
C ASN A 35 -20.15 -18.86 64.46
N ARG A 36 -21.47 -18.74 64.56
CA ARG A 36 -22.38 -18.54 63.41
C ARG A 36 -22.14 -17.23 62.70
N ILE A 37 -21.92 -16.17 63.46
CA ILE A 37 -21.62 -14.85 62.82
C ILE A 37 -20.28 -14.91 62.13
N VAL A 38 -19.24 -15.50 62.73
CA VAL A 38 -17.91 -15.63 62.07
C VAL A 38 -17.97 -16.52 60.86
N THR A 39 -18.66 -17.67 60.92
CA THR A 39 -18.80 -18.52 59.71
C THR A 39 -19.63 -17.86 58.64
N ALA A 40 -20.71 -17.16 58.97
CA ALA A 40 -21.49 -16.40 57.97
C ALA A 40 -20.66 -15.27 57.31
N SER A 41 -19.87 -14.54 58.09
CA SER A 41 -19.01 -13.49 57.57
C SER A 41 -17.89 -14.05 56.66
N LEU A 42 -17.30 -15.20 57.00
CA LEU A 42 -16.31 -15.88 56.14
C LEU A 42 -16.92 -16.35 54.82
N VAL A 43 -18.14 -16.88 54.85
CA VAL A 43 -18.86 -17.28 53.62
C VAL A 43 -19.13 -16.08 52.73
N ILE A 44 -19.59 -14.97 53.29
CA ILE A 44 -19.85 -13.74 52.53
C ILE A 44 -18.56 -13.20 51.90
N VAL A 45 -17.47 -13.13 52.68
CA VAL A 45 -16.16 -12.66 52.16
C VAL A 45 -15.64 -13.58 51.06
N SER A 46 -15.78 -14.90 51.18
CA SER A 46 -15.35 -15.83 50.13
C SER A 46 -16.17 -15.68 48.84
N ILE A 47 -17.48 -15.46 48.93
CA ILE A 47 -18.33 -15.20 47.75
C ILE A 47 -17.94 -13.89 47.06
N LEU A 48 -17.73 -12.81 47.83
CA LEU A 48 -17.29 -11.53 47.31
C LEU A 48 -15.89 -11.63 46.64
N SER A 49 -14.97 -12.38 47.26
CA SER A 49 -13.64 -12.63 46.71
C SER A 49 -13.70 -13.38 45.36
N LEU A 50 -14.55 -14.43 45.29
CA LEU A 50 -14.78 -15.17 44.04
C LEU A 50 -15.39 -14.27 42.93
N GLY A 51 -16.36 -13.44 43.31
CA GLY A 51 -16.97 -12.47 42.41
C GLY A 51 -15.95 -11.46 41.84
N PHE A 52 -15.07 -10.96 42.71
CA PHE A 52 -14.00 -10.04 42.30
C PHE A 52 -12.99 -10.71 41.34
N LEU A 53 -12.58 -11.95 41.64
CA LEU A 53 -11.69 -12.72 40.75
C LEU A 53 -12.33 -12.99 39.40
N ALA A 54 -13.61 -13.33 39.37
CA ALA A 54 -14.35 -13.54 38.12
C ALA A 54 -14.43 -12.24 37.29
N MET A 55 -14.69 -11.11 37.95
CA MET A 55 -14.73 -9.79 37.28
C MET A 55 -13.34 -9.39 36.74
N ALA A 56 -12.29 -9.59 37.54
CA ALA A 56 -10.91 -9.33 37.11
C ALA A 56 -10.51 -10.18 35.89
N PHE A 57 -10.87 -11.46 35.90
CA PHE A 57 -10.62 -12.37 34.76
C PHE A 57 -11.38 -11.94 33.53
N PHE A 58 -12.65 -11.54 33.66
CA PHE A 58 -13.44 -11.04 32.52
C PHE A 58 -12.88 -9.73 31.98
N ALA A 59 -12.50 -8.78 32.83
CA ALA A 59 -11.88 -7.53 32.45
C ALA A 59 -10.55 -7.76 31.71
N PHE A 60 -9.72 -8.68 32.20
CA PHE A 60 -8.48 -9.06 31.55
C PHE A 60 -8.71 -9.66 30.16
N LYS A 61 -9.69 -10.57 30.02
CA LYS A 61 -10.06 -11.19 28.75
C LYS A 61 -10.60 -10.14 27.75
N MET A 62 -11.42 -9.22 28.22
CA MET A 62 -11.95 -8.13 27.41
C MET A 62 -10.87 -7.16 26.96
N ASN A 63 -9.96 -6.79 27.86
CA ASN A 63 -8.84 -5.92 27.51
C ASN A 63 -7.92 -6.56 26.46
N LYS A 64 -7.62 -7.86 26.58
CA LYS A 64 -6.84 -8.61 25.58
C LYS A 64 -7.52 -8.62 24.20
N ARG A 65 -8.85 -8.78 24.15
CA ARG A 65 -9.63 -8.70 22.91
C ARG A 65 -9.60 -7.30 22.32
N LEU A 66 -9.77 -6.28 23.16
CA LEU A 66 -9.74 -4.89 22.73
C LEU A 66 -8.39 -4.48 22.13
N VAL A 67 -7.29 -4.88 22.78
CA VAL A 67 -5.94 -4.64 22.28
C VAL A 67 -5.71 -5.33 20.92
N LYS A 68 -6.19 -6.58 20.76
CA LYS A 68 -6.11 -7.30 19.49
C LYS A 68 -6.88 -6.57 18.38
N SER A 69 -8.14 -6.21 18.65
CA SER A 69 -8.99 -5.48 17.70
C SER A 69 -8.40 -4.12 17.32
N ARG A 70 -7.85 -3.37 18.28
CA ARG A 70 -7.18 -2.09 18.01
C ARG A 70 -5.95 -2.26 17.10
N ARG A 71 -5.16 -3.32 17.28
CA ARG A 71 -4.02 -3.61 16.41
C ARG A 71 -4.47 -3.94 14.99
N GLU A 72 -5.53 -4.72 14.87
CA GLU A 72 -6.10 -5.11 13.58
C GLU A 72 -6.66 -3.90 12.82
N ILE A 73 -7.42 -3.03 13.49
CA ILE A 73 -7.92 -1.78 12.91
C ILE A 73 -6.76 -0.86 12.51
N LYS A 74 -5.72 -0.73 13.33
CA LYS A 74 -4.55 0.07 12.98
C LYS A 74 -3.83 -0.46 11.75
N SER A 75 -3.65 -1.78 11.65
CA SER A 75 -3.05 -2.43 10.47
C SER A 75 -3.91 -2.23 9.22
N GLN A 76 -5.24 -2.32 9.32
CA GLN A 76 -6.14 -2.07 8.20
C GLN A 76 -6.10 -0.60 7.76
N ASN A 77 -6.04 0.35 8.70
CA ASN A 77 -5.93 1.77 8.37
C ASN A 77 -4.61 2.09 7.66
N THR A 78 -3.48 1.53 8.10
CA THR A 78 -2.20 1.74 7.41
C THR A 78 -2.23 1.16 5.99
N LEU A 79 -2.81 -0.02 5.80
CA LEU A 79 -2.99 -0.61 4.47
C LEU A 79 -3.91 0.23 3.58
N LEU A 80 -4.98 0.78 4.15
CA LEU A 80 -5.91 1.67 3.45
C LEU A 80 -5.23 2.97 3.00
N ASP A 81 -4.39 3.56 3.84
CA ASP A 81 -3.60 4.74 3.51
C ASP A 81 -2.60 4.46 2.37
N GLU A 82 -1.91 3.31 2.41
CA GLU A 82 -1.01 2.89 1.34
C GLU A 82 -1.75 2.69 0.01
N LEU A 83 -2.92 2.03 0.05
CA LEU A 83 -3.74 1.83 -1.14
C LEU A 83 -4.27 3.15 -1.70
N ASN A 84 -4.70 4.08 -0.85
CA ASN A 84 -5.13 5.42 -1.26
C ASN A 84 -3.99 6.19 -1.91
N GLN A 85 -2.79 6.16 -1.36
CA GLN A 85 -1.62 6.80 -1.96
C GLN A 85 -1.28 6.19 -3.34
N LYS A 86 -1.32 4.87 -3.46
CA LYS A 86 -1.15 4.18 -4.75
C LYS A 86 -2.22 4.60 -5.76
N LEU A 87 -3.46 4.69 -5.33
CA LEU A 87 -4.58 5.11 -6.18
C LEU A 87 -4.40 6.57 -6.67
N LEU A 88 -4.06 7.48 -5.76
CA LEU A 88 -3.80 8.89 -6.10
C LEU A 88 -2.65 9.03 -7.10
N ASN A 89 -1.55 8.31 -6.88
CA ASN A 89 -0.41 8.31 -7.78
C ASN A 89 -0.77 7.74 -9.16
N THR A 90 -1.57 6.67 -9.21
CA THR A 90 -2.05 6.07 -10.46
C THR A 90 -2.98 7.01 -11.21
N ASN A 91 -3.91 7.68 -10.53
CA ASN A 91 -4.78 8.69 -11.13
C ASN A 91 -3.99 9.86 -11.68
N LYS A 92 -3.03 10.41 -10.92
CA LYS A 92 -2.17 11.50 -11.39
C LYS A 92 -1.39 11.12 -12.66
N ARG A 93 -0.86 9.90 -12.71
CA ARG A 93 -0.20 9.38 -13.93
C ARG A 93 -1.18 9.31 -15.09
N ARG A 94 -2.40 8.79 -14.87
CA ARG A 94 -3.44 8.70 -15.92
C ARG A 94 -3.83 10.08 -16.45
N GLU A 95 -3.97 11.08 -15.58
CA GLU A 95 -4.21 12.48 -15.99
C GLU A 95 -3.06 13.01 -16.85
N THR A 96 -1.82 12.77 -16.44
CA THR A 96 -0.64 13.17 -17.22
C THR A 96 -0.63 12.53 -18.61
N TYR A 97 -0.96 11.24 -18.72
CA TYR A 97 -1.11 10.57 -20.01
C TYR A 97 -2.22 11.20 -20.88
N MET A 98 -3.35 11.53 -20.26
CA MET A 98 -4.47 12.16 -20.97
C MET A 98 -4.07 13.54 -21.50
N HIS A 99 -3.41 14.36 -20.69
CA HIS A 99 -2.89 15.66 -21.13
C HIS A 99 -1.89 15.51 -22.28
N LEU A 100 -0.96 14.59 -22.19
CA LEU A 100 0.00 14.30 -23.27
C LEU A 100 -0.72 13.88 -24.56
N PHE A 101 -1.71 12.99 -24.46
CA PHE A 101 -2.49 12.54 -25.60
C PHE A 101 -3.26 13.70 -26.26
N LEU A 102 -3.90 14.55 -25.47
CA LEU A 102 -4.64 15.72 -25.95
C LEU A 102 -3.70 16.74 -26.60
N ASP A 103 -2.55 17.00 -26.00
CA ASP A 103 -1.52 17.90 -26.55
C ASP A 103 -1.01 17.42 -27.91
N ILE A 104 -0.64 16.14 -28.00
CA ILE A 104 -0.19 15.55 -29.26
C ILE A 104 -1.29 15.63 -30.31
N SER A 105 -2.53 15.25 -29.93
CA SER A 105 -3.68 15.27 -30.83
C SER A 105 -3.97 16.68 -31.35
N ALA A 106 -3.96 17.69 -30.50
CA ALA A 106 -4.18 19.08 -30.86
C ALA A 106 -3.11 19.60 -31.86
N VAL A 107 -1.85 19.22 -31.61
CA VAL A 107 -0.75 19.57 -32.53
C VAL A 107 -0.95 18.93 -33.91
N TYR A 108 -1.33 17.65 -33.97
CA TYR A 108 -1.57 16.98 -35.24
C TYR A 108 -2.79 17.54 -35.98
N ILE A 109 -3.89 17.86 -35.30
CA ILE A 109 -5.05 18.52 -35.91
C ILE A 109 -4.64 19.87 -36.53
N LYS A 110 -3.88 20.69 -35.78
CA LYS A 110 -3.37 21.95 -36.29
C LYS A 110 -2.49 21.77 -37.52
N LYS A 111 -1.58 20.80 -37.52
CA LYS A 111 -0.72 20.50 -38.66
C LYS A 111 -1.50 20.06 -39.87
N LEU A 112 -2.52 19.22 -39.72
CA LEU A 112 -3.41 18.84 -40.82
C LEU A 112 -4.08 20.07 -41.43
N ASP A 113 -4.54 21.02 -40.65
CA ASP A 113 -5.12 22.26 -41.13
C ASP A 113 -4.08 23.14 -41.85
N ASP A 114 -2.87 23.24 -41.34
CA ASP A 114 -1.77 23.98 -41.96
C ASP A 114 -1.36 23.35 -43.32
N TYR A 115 -1.31 22.00 -43.41
CA TYR A 115 -1.11 21.30 -44.69
C TYR A 115 -2.26 21.54 -45.67
N ARG A 116 -3.50 21.47 -45.21
CA ARG A 116 -4.66 21.79 -46.05
C ARG A 116 -4.56 23.19 -46.62
N LYS A 117 -4.18 24.18 -45.79
CA LYS A 117 -3.96 25.57 -46.24
C LYS A 117 -2.81 25.70 -47.21
N LEU A 118 -1.68 25.02 -46.97
CA LEU A 118 -0.53 25.00 -47.86
C LEU A 118 -0.91 24.46 -49.24
N VAL A 119 -1.53 23.29 -49.30
CA VAL A 119 -1.98 22.64 -50.53
C VAL A 119 -2.95 23.54 -51.30
N SER A 120 -3.98 24.04 -50.59
CA SER A 120 -4.97 24.95 -51.23
C SER A 120 -4.32 26.21 -51.81
N ARG A 121 -3.39 26.82 -51.08
CA ARG A 121 -2.66 28.02 -51.53
C ARG A 121 -1.80 27.73 -52.77
N LYS A 122 -1.03 26.62 -52.78
CA LYS A 122 -0.16 26.23 -53.90
C LYS A 122 -0.97 25.87 -55.16
N ILE A 123 -2.13 25.19 -55.00
CA ILE A 123 -3.02 24.90 -56.14
C ILE A 123 -3.61 26.19 -56.70
N LYS A 124 -4.14 27.09 -55.85
CA LYS A 124 -4.67 28.39 -56.33
C LYS A 124 -3.65 29.23 -57.03
N ALA A 125 -2.37 29.18 -56.61
CA ALA A 125 -1.25 29.87 -57.25
C ALA A 125 -0.72 29.18 -58.53
N LYS A 126 -1.32 28.05 -58.94
CA LYS A 126 -0.85 27.20 -60.05
C LYS A 126 0.60 26.70 -59.91
N GLN A 127 1.06 26.56 -58.67
CA GLN A 127 2.42 26.08 -58.29
C GLN A 127 2.40 24.58 -58.02
N THR A 128 1.88 23.78 -58.91
CA THR A 128 1.73 22.34 -58.74
C THR A 128 3.05 21.58 -58.74
N ALA A 129 4.05 22.02 -59.52
CA ALA A 129 5.38 21.42 -59.51
C ALA A 129 6.10 21.61 -58.17
N ASP A 130 6.01 22.79 -57.56
CA ASP A 130 6.57 23.07 -56.22
C ASP A 130 5.86 22.26 -55.16
N LEU A 131 4.53 22.09 -55.28
CA LEU A 131 3.75 21.28 -54.37
C LEU A 131 4.17 19.80 -54.43
N LEU A 132 4.35 19.28 -55.65
CA LEU A 132 4.79 17.91 -55.87
C LEU A 132 6.18 17.68 -55.25
N THR A 133 7.11 18.61 -55.43
CA THR A 133 8.45 18.56 -54.85
C THR A 133 8.38 18.56 -53.30
N ALA A 134 7.56 19.43 -52.75
CA ALA A 134 7.39 19.52 -51.27
C ALA A 134 6.79 18.26 -50.68
N ILE A 135 5.78 17.63 -51.33
CA ILE A 135 5.13 16.41 -50.87
C ILE A 135 6.01 15.17 -51.05
N SER A 136 6.78 15.12 -52.15
CA SER A 136 7.68 13.99 -52.45
C SER A 136 8.95 13.99 -51.59
N SER A 137 9.23 15.07 -50.91
CA SER A 137 10.39 15.17 -50.03
C SER A 137 10.11 14.49 -48.69
N TYR A 138 10.96 13.53 -48.31
CA TYR A 138 10.92 12.89 -46.96
C TYR A 138 11.24 13.84 -45.81
N LYS A 139 11.76 15.05 -46.13
CA LYS A 139 12.18 16.05 -45.14
C LYS A 139 11.07 16.41 -44.13
N LEU A 140 9.85 16.50 -44.64
CA LEU A 140 8.68 16.81 -43.83
C LEU A 140 8.40 15.71 -42.80
N ALA A 141 8.47 14.44 -43.20
CA ALA A 141 8.26 13.31 -42.33
C ALA A 141 9.38 13.18 -41.28
N GLU A 142 10.62 13.49 -41.64
CA GLU A 142 11.77 13.50 -40.73
C GLU A 142 11.66 14.60 -39.69
N GLU A 143 11.25 15.81 -40.06
CA GLU A 143 11.02 16.92 -39.14
C GLU A 143 9.89 16.59 -38.15
N GLU A 144 8.82 15.94 -38.61
CA GLU A 144 7.70 15.53 -37.78
C GLU A 144 8.09 14.39 -36.79
N ALA A 145 8.85 13.41 -37.27
CA ALA A 145 9.37 12.36 -36.42
C ALA A 145 10.29 12.94 -35.32
N ALA A 146 11.17 13.89 -35.67
CA ALA A 146 12.05 14.54 -34.69
C ALA A 146 11.24 15.30 -33.62
N ASN A 147 10.21 16.06 -34.02
CA ASN A 147 9.33 16.78 -33.12
C ASN A 147 8.55 15.82 -32.20
N PHE A 148 8.08 14.69 -32.74
CA PHE A 148 7.43 13.66 -31.96
C PHE A 148 8.38 13.07 -30.89
N TYR A 149 9.61 12.74 -31.28
CA TYR A 149 10.60 12.17 -30.36
C TYR A 149 10.91 13.11 -29.19
N ILE A 150 11.11 14.40 -29.44
CA ILE A 150 11.40 15.40 -28.41
C ILE A 150 10.26 15.43 -27.36
N ARG A 151 9.02 15.45 -27.81
CA ARG A 151 7.85 15.49 -26.92
C ARG A 151 7.65 14.18 -26.18
N PHE A 152 7.76 13.07 -26.89
CA PHE A 152 7.64 11.73 -26.31
C PHE A 152 8.71 11.47 -25.25
N ASP A 153 9.97 11.71 -25.59
CA ASP A 153 11.10 11.46 -24.69
C ASP A 153 10.95 12.24 -23.38
N LYS A 154 10.66 13.54 -23.49
CA LYS A 154 10.44 14.39 -22.33
C LYS A 154 9.29 13.86 -21.45
N ALA A 155 8.12 13.64 -22.04
CA ALA A 155 6.97 13.19 -21.31
C ALA A 155 7.17 11.79 -20.68
N PHE A 156 7.86 10.90 -21.40
CA PHE A 156 8.16 9.57 -20.89
C PHE A 156 9.14 9.60 -19.69
N ILE A 157 10.20 10.41 -19.79
CA ILE A 157 11.17 10.53 -18.70
C ILE A 157 10.55 11.23 -17.49
N ASP A 158 9.70 12.25 -17.68
CA ASP A 158 8.95 12.89 -16.60
C ASP A 158 8.03 11.90 -15.86
N LEU A 159 7.45 10.93 -16.58
CA LEU A 159 6.60 9.87 -15.99
C LEU A 159 7.40 8.72 -15.37
N TYR A 160 8.56 8.42 -15.92
CA TYR A 160 9.41 7.29 -15.53
C TYR A 160 10.87 7.73 -15.34
N PRO A 161 11.18 8.57 -14.35
CA PRO A 161 12.51 9.16 -14.20
C PRO A 161 13.63 8.12 -14.00
N ASN A 162 13.31 6.98 -13.40
CA ASN A 162 14.29 5.90 -13.15
C ASN A 162 14.40 4.88 -14.30
N PHE A 163 13.63 5.05 -15.38
CA PHE A 163 13.55 4.04 -16.46
C PHE A 163 14.91 3.69 -17.05
N VAL A 164 15.74 4.68 -17.34
CA VAL A 164 17.04 4.46 -17.98
C VAL A 164 18.01 3.74 -17.03
N GLU A 165 17.98 4.09 -15.75
CA GLU A 165 18.80 3.45 -14.73
C GLU A 165 18.38 1.99 -14.53
N GLU A 166 17.10 1.73 -14.31
CA GLU A 166 16.55 0.39 -14.16
C GLU A 166 16.76 -0.46 -15.43
N PHE A 167 16.61 0.14 -16.63
CA PHE A 167 16.89 -0.54 -17.88
C PHE A 167 18.36 -0.94 -18.01
N ASN A 168 19.28 -0.05 -17.64
CA ASN A 168 20.71 -0.32 -17.65
C ASN A 168 21.13 -1.41 -16.65
N GLN A 169 20.37 -1.59 -15.55
CA GLN A 169 20.60 -2.70 -14.63
C GLN A 169 20.34 -4.08 -15.27
N LEU A 170 19.52 -4.14 -16.32
CA LEU A 170 19.27 -5.37 -17.10
C LEU A 170 20.37 -5.69 -18.09
N LEU A 171 21.24 -4.72 -18.40
CA LEU A 171 22.33 -4.87 -19.39
C LEU A 171 23.66 -5.19 -18.71
N LEU A 172 24.58 -5.80 -19.47
CA LEU A 172 25.96 -5.99 -19.06
C LEU A 172 26.61 -4.63 -18.75
N PRO A 173 27.45 -4.51 -17.70
CA PRO A 173 28.01 -3.22 -17.28
C PRO A 173 28.74 -2.46 -18.38
N GLU A 174 29.48 -3.16 -19.25
CA GLU A 174 30.23 -2.60 -20.36
C GLU A 174 29.36 -2.25 -21.59
N LYS A 175 28.06 -2.58 -21.55
CA LYS A 175 27.11 -2.39 -22.66
C LYS A 175 25.91 -1.52 -22.28
N GLN A 176 26.02 -0.81 -21.17
CA GLN A 176 24.99 0.13 -20.73
C GLN A 176 24.82 1.29 -21.71
N ILE A 177 23.63 1.84 -21.76
CA ILE A 177 23.27 2.92 -22.67
C ILE A 177 23.43 4.27 -21.96
N VAL A 178 24.16 5.17 -22.58
CA VAL A 178 24.30 6.58 -22.15
C VAL A 178 23.34 7.43 -22.95
N LEU A 179 22.61 8.32 -22.29
CA LEU A 179 21.72 9.24 -22.96
C LEU A 179 22.51 10.29 -23.78
N PRO A 180 22.06 10.64 -25.00
CA PRO A 180 22.70 11.65 -25.83
C PRO A 180 22.58 13.07 -25.27
N ALA A 181 21.51 13.34 -24.55
CA ALA A 181 21.25 14.61 -23.85
C ALA A 181 20.26 14.38 -22.70
N PRO A 182 20.17 15.31 -21.72
CA PRO A 182 19.11 15.28 -20.72
C PRO A 182 17.73 15.22 -21.39
N ASN A 183 16.86 14.36 -20.89
CA ASN A 183 15.49 14.17 -21.42
C ASN A 183 15.41 13.73 -22.90
N SER A 184 16.44 13.06 -23.41
CA SER A 184 16.44 12.49 -24.76
C SER A 184 16.78 11.01 -24.73
N LEU A 185 15.87 10.17 -25.20
CA LEU A 185 16.08 8.73 -25.31
C LEU A 185 16.86 8.38 -26.58
N THR A 186 17.64 7.31 -26.55
CA THR A 186 18.19 6.73 -27.77
C THR A 186 17.10 6.03 -28.59
N LYS A 187 17.37 5.72 -29.85
CA LYS A 187 16.45 5.00 -30.75
C LYS A 187 15.99 3.66 -30.09
N GLU A 188 16.92 2.96 -29.52
CA GLU A 188 16.68 1.70 -28.82
C GLU A 188 15.79 1.89 -27.61
N LEU A 189 16.11 2.86 -26.75
CA LEU A 189 15.35 3.12 -25.54
C LEU A 189 13.90 3.55 -25.83
N ARG A 190 13.64 4.27 -26.94
CA ARG A 190 12.26 4.61 -27.35
C ARG A 190 11.43 3.37 -27.66
N ILE A 191 12.02 2.36 -28.31
CA ILE A 191 11.34 1.09 -28.58
C ILE A 191 10.91 0.45 -27.25
N TYR A 192 11.83 0.36 -26.29
CA TYR A 192 11.55 -0.26 -25.00
C TYR A 192 10.65 0.60 -24.09
N ALA A 193 10.70 1.93 -24.26
CA ALA A 193 9.77 2.85 -23.62
C ALA A 193 8.32 2.60 -24.08
N LEU A 194 8.11 2.44 -25.40
CA LEU A 194 6.81 2.08 -25.96
C LEU A 194 6.37 0.68 -25.52
N MET A 195 7.27 -0.30 -25.49
CA MET A 195 6.98 -1.63 -24.97
C MET A 195 6.55 -1.59 -23.51
N ARG A 196 7.19 -0.73 -22.69
CA ARG A 196 6.80 -0.50 -21.30
C ARG A 196 5.39 0.10 -21.17
N LEU A 197 4.96 0.88 -22.16
CA LEU A 197 3.58 1.41 -22.25
C LEU A 197 2.56 0.38 -22.77
N GLY A 198 3.01 -0.85 -23.08
CA GLY A 198 2.15 -1.94 -23.54
C GLY A 198 2.09 -2.11 -25.05
N ILE A 199 2.82 -1.30 -25.83
CA ILE A 199 2.89 -1.38 -27.28
C ILE A 199 4.00 -2.37 -27.66
N THR A 200 3.64 -3.63 -27.89
CA THR A 200 4.61 -4.71 -28.13
C THR A 200 4.65 -5.20 -29.58
N ASP A 201 3.61 -4.87 -30.36
CA ASP A 201 3.53 -5.24 -31.77
C ASP A 201 4.56 -4.52 -32.60
N GLY A 202 5.29 -5.26 -33.45
CA GLY A 202 6.38 -4.74 -34.26
C GLY A 202 5.95 -3.77 -35.34
N GLN A 203 4.74 -3.98 -35.92
CA GLN A 203 4.18 -3.09 -36.94
C GLN A 203 3.73 -1.77 -36.33
N GLU A 204 3.09 -1.84 -35.15
CA GLU A 204 2.66 -0.68 -34.42
C GLU A 204 3.85 0.17 -33.95
N LEU A 205 4.90 -0.46 -33.40
CA LEU A 205 6.16 0.21 -33.06
C LEU A 205 6.82 0.88 -34.26
N ALA A 206 6.84 0.20 -35.43
CA ALA A 206 7.40 0.72 -36.64
C ALA A 206 6.65 1.96 -37.13
N THR A 207 5.32 1.92 -37.08
CA THR A 207 4.46 3.05 -37.46
C THR A 207 4.67 4.26 -36.53
N LEU A 208 4.66 4.05 -35.21
CA LEU A 208 4.83 5.13 -34.24
C LEU A 208 6.22 5.76 -34.26
N LEU A 209 7.25 4.96 -34.55
CA LEU A 209 8.64 5.44 -34.57
C LEU A 209 9.12 5.81 -36.00
N PHE A 210 8.25 5.79 -36.99
CA PHE A 210 8.61 6.07 -38.38
C PHE A 210 9.79 5.21 -38.86
N TYR A 211 9.85 3.95 -38.44
CA TYR A 211 10.86 2.96 -38.83
C TYR A 211 10.22 1.84 -39.67
N SER A 212 11.08 1.07 -40.35
CA SER A 212 10.63 -0.22 -40.88
C SER A 212 10.52 -1.27 -39.78
N THR A 213 9.66 -2.27 -39.94
CA THR A 213 9.57 -3.41 -39.02
C THR A 213 10.89 -4.15 -38.89
N GLN A 214 11.67 -4.21 -39.95
CA GLN A 214 13.02 -4.78 -39.94
C GLN A 214 13.96 -3.97 -39.04
N THR A 215 13.85 -2.66 -39.04
CA THR A 215 14.65 -1.77 -38.20
C THR A 215 14.32 -2.00 -36.71
N ILE A 216 13.02 -2.13 -36.36
CA ILE A 216 12.60 -2.47 -35.00
C ILE A 216 13.18 -3.81 -34.57
N TYR A 217 13.08 -4.84 -35.42
CA TYR A 217 13.65 -6.16 -35.14
C TYR A 217 15.16 -6.10 -34.90
N ASN A 218 15.89 -5.35 -35.72
CA ASN A 218 17.35 -5.21 -35.59
C ASN A 218 17.75 -4.55 -34.26
N TYR A 219 17.06 -3.46 -33.86
CA TYR A 219 17.30 -2.81 -32.57
C TYR A 219 16.97 -3.72 -31.39
N LYS A 220 15.82 -4.41 -31.41
CA LYS A 220 15.46 -5.36 -30.34
C LYS A 220 16.51 -6.47 -30.22
N THR A 221 16.96 -7.02 -31.34
CA THR A 221 17.99 -8.07 -31.37
C THR A 221 19.34 -7.55 -30.84
N ALA A 222 19.73 -6.33 -31.22
CA ALA A 222 20.98 -5.72 -30.76
C ALA A 222 21.00 -5.50 -29.24
N ILE A 223 19.88 -5.03 -28.69
CA ILE A 223 19.75 -4.82 -27.23
C ILE A 223 19.69 -6.15 -26.49
N ARG A 224 18.93 -7.14 -26.97
CA ARG A 224 18.88 -8.47 -26.32
C ARG A 224 20.27 -9.10 -26.20
N LYS A 225 21.17 -8.90 -27.16
CA LYS A 225 22.58 -9.34 -27.09
C LYS A 225 23.40 -8.63 -25.99
N ARG A 226 22.88 -7.53 -25.43
CA ARG A 226 23.51 -6.78 -24.33
C ARG A 226 22.92 -7.16 -22.96
N ALA A 227 21.84 -7.92 -22.92
CA ALA A 227 21.17 -8.31 -21.70
C ALA A 227 22.02 -9.27 -20.85
N LYS A 228 21.94 -9.15 -19.52
CA LYS A 228 22.55 -10.09 -18.59
C LYS A 228 21.92 -11.47 -18.64
N ASP A 229 20.59 -11.49 -18.81
CA ASP A 229 19.80 -12.72 -18.92
C ASP A 229 18.78 -12.58 -20.04
N LEU A 230 18.96 -13.39 -21.09
CA LEU A 230 18.09 -13.40 -22.27
C LEU A 230 16.70 -13.97 -22.00
N THR A 231 16.56 -14.82 -20.98
CA THR A 231 15.32 -15.55 -20.71
C THR A 231 14.29 -14.69 -19.98
N THR A 232 14.75 -13.82 -19.11
CA THR A 232 13.90 -12.96 -18.27
C THR A 232 13.79 -11.53 -18.79
N PHE A 233 14.61 -11.13 -19.78
CA PHE A 233 14.74 -9.76 -20.23
C PHE A 233 13.42 -9.11 -20.65
N ASP A 234 12.65 -9.75 -21.54
CA ASP A 234 11.38 -9.18 -22.04
C ASP A 234 10.32 -9.07 -20.93
N ALA A 235 10.30 -10.03 -20.00
CA ALA A 235 9.42 -9.98 -18.83
C ALA A 235 9.85 -8.89 -17.83
N ALA A 236 11.15 -8.66 -17.69
CA ALA A 236 11.70 -7.61 -16.82
C ALA A 236 11.34 -6.21 -17.33
N ILE A 237 11.35 -5.98 -18.65
CA ILE A 237 10.96 -4.69 -19.24
C ILE A 237 9.55 -4.27 -18.86
N ASN A 238 8.59 -5.20 -18.88
CA ASN A 238 7.21 -4.93 -18.50
C ASN A 238 7.06 -4.57 -17.01
N ARG A 239 8.07 -4.89 -16.19
CA ARG A 239 8.10 -4.62 -14.75
C ARG A 239 8.91 -3.37 -14.39
N LEU A 240 9.66 -2.77 -15.33
CA LEU A 240 10.43 -1.56 -15.07
C LEU A 240 9.52 -0.44 -14.57
N CYS A 241 9.97 0.31 -13.59
CA CYS A 241 9.23 1.42 -12.98
C CYS A 241 7.83 1.02 -12.47
N ASN A 242 7.58 -0.27 -12.23
CA ASN A 242 6.42 -0.67 -11.46
C ASN A 242 6.66 -0.28 -10.00
N VAL A 243 5.85 0.64 -9.51
CA VAL A 243 5.75 0.94 -8.07
C VAL A 243 4.98 -0.22 -7.41
N ILE A 244 5.59 -1.42 -7.43
CA ILE A 244 5.20 -2.55 -6.61
C ILE A 244 6.46 -2.91 -5.85
N GLY A 245 6.65 -2.24 -4.78
CA GLY A 245 7.44 -2.58 -3.65
C GLY A 245 6.51 -2.65 -2.47
#